data_f912ee07f456ca53f6d136c20ad98770
#
_entry.id   f912ee07f456ca53f6d136c20ad98770
#
_cell.length_a   1.000
_cell.length_b   1.000
_cell.length_c   1.000
_cell.angle_alpha   90.00
_cell.angle_beta   90.00
_cell.angle_gamma   90.00
#
_symmetry.space_group_name_H-M   'P 1'
#
loop_
_entity.id
_entity.type
_entity.pdbx_description
1 polymer ?
#
loop_
_entity_poly.entity_id
_entity_poly.type
_entity_poly.pdbx_seq_one_letter_code
_entity_poly.pdbx_strand_id
1 'polypeptide(L)'
;MLRRIFWTLMLVAIICGLILQLPGTETAYSQGGRTFTPEDRAKRIAIENELQSIAIVERKLMIPMRDGTRIATDVYRPKDTSKKYPTIFVRTPYNFNFWDVRNGVPRDLTNELEAVKRGYAFVEMNERGRFFSEGNYDILGPPLTDGDDEFKWISTQTWSNGKVGTIGCSSTAEWQLAVAAQGNPGYTTMIAQGFGAGVGRVAPYFEQGNWYRGGAVQMLFIAWLYGQQNQVRPMFPRNASQEDLIRASRAFDLAAQLPPVDWSKALAHLPVKDIMEAAGGPHGIFADRMPVDTGGAMIQREPNDPAWYKGGLWHDNMRINIPGFWFMSWYDVSVGPNLAAFNHVRKTASPEIANQQYAVIAPTLHCSFKRATENTIVGERSVGDARLNYDELTYAWFDHFLKGENNGILEKMPRVRYYTMGLNKWQTSDTWPPRGAQPLSFFLASGGKANTLNGDGVLVEAAPGADKPDSFEYDPMNPVPSYGGNVCCTGNAVTGGAFDQRKNEARSDVLVYS
;
A
#
# COMPACT_ATOMS: atom_id res chain seq x y z
N MET A 1 -50.76 25.55 38.27
CA MET A 1 -50.68 24.60 37.16
C MET A 1 -49.72 25.04 36.04
N LEU A 2 -49.70 26.29 35.62
CA LEU A 2 -48.80 26.81 34.56
C LEU A 2 -47.29 26.73 34.88
N ARG A 3 -46.84 26.90 36.13
CA ARG A 3 -45.44 26.85 36.52
C ARG A 3 -44.81 25.44 36.40
N ARG A 4 -45.59 24.38 36.56
CA ARG A 4 -45.09 22.98 36.40
C ARG A 4 -44.95 22.59 34.91
N ILE A 5 -45.78 23.12 34.05
CA ILE A 5 -45.70 22.89 32.61
C ILE A 5 -44.48 23.57 32.01
N PHE A 6 -44.10 24.77 32.51
CA PHE A 6 -42.92 25.49 32.03
C PHE A 6 -41.61 24.79 32.37
N TRP A 7 -41.51 24.20 33.56
CA TRP A 7 -40.30 23.42 33.97
C TRP A 7 -40.21 22.08 33.23
N THR A 8 -41.33 21.44 32.93
CA THR A 8 -41.35 20.18 32.16
C THR A 8 -40.97 20.42 30.69
N LEU A 9 -41.39 21.50 30.10
CA LEU A 9 -41.02 21.88 28.73
C LEU A 9 -39.56 22.33 28.63
N MET A 10 -39.03 23.00 29.68
CA MET A 10 -37.62 23.38 29.73
C MET A 10 -36.68 22.18 29.94
N LEU A 11 -37.09 21.17 30.74
CA LEU A 11 -36.34 19.91 30.89
C LEU A 11 -36.36 19.06 29.62
N VAL A 12 -37.47 19.01 28.89
CA VAL A 12 -37.57 18.30 27.60
C VAL A 12 -36.75 19.02 26.54
N ALA A 13 -36.70 20.35 26.53
CA ALA A 13 -35.83 21.11 25.62
C ALA A 13 -34.34 20.93 25.91
N ILE A 14 -33.96 20.81 27.19
CA ILE A 14 -32.57 20.53 27.60
C ILE A 14 -32.18 19.08 27.29
N ILE A 15 -33.10 18.11 27.43
CA ILE A 15 -32.84 16.70 27.09
C ILE A 15 -32.82 16.52 25.55
N CYS A 16 -33.68 17.19 24.79
CA CYS A 16 -33.60 17.19 23.32
C CYS A 16 -32.36 17.94 22.78
N GLY A 17 -31.88 18.97 23.46
CA GLY A 17 -30.67 19.69 23.12
C GLY A 17 -29.39 18.91 23.42
N LEU A 18 -29.42 17.98 24.38
CA LEU A 18 -28.31 17.11 24.74
C LEU A 18 -28.25 15.80 23.95
N ILE A 19 -29.32 15.42 23.25
CA ILE A 19 -29.35 14.24 22.38
C ILE A 19 -28.83 14.57 20.95
N LEU A 20 -28.67 15.85 20.60
CA LEU A 20 -28.20 16.31 19.29
C LEU A 20 -26.69 16.56 19.20
N GLN A 21 -25.93 16.17 20.22
CA GLN A 21 -24.45 16.21 20.19
C GLN A 21 -23.82 14.90 20.68
N LEU A 22 -24.32 13.78 20.16
CA LEU A 22 -23.45 12.61 20.07
C LEU A 22 -22.61 12.82 18.81
N PRO A 23 -21.27 12.87 18.92
CA PRO A 23 -20.43 12.88 17.75
C PRO A 23 -20.73 11.60 16.98
N GLY A 24 -21.20 11.75 15.74
CA GLY A 24 -21.35 10.63 14.83
C GLY A 24 -20.02 9.92 14.76
N THR A 25 -20.03 8.65 15.12
CA THR A 25 -18.89 7.76 14.94
C THR A 25 -18.65 7.59 13.45
N GLU A 26 -17.93 8.53 12.86
CA GLU A 26 -17.31 8.33 11.54
C GLU A 26 -16.20 7.31 11.70
N THR A 27 -16.53 6.06 11.56
CA THR A 27 -15.56 5.01 11.36
C THR A 27 -15.24 4.92 9.89
N ALA A 28 -14.27 5.73 9.51
CA ALA A 28 -13.66 5.60 8.22
C ALA A 28 -12.39 4.75 8.34
N TYR A 29 -12.11 3.98 7.33
CA TYR A 29 -10.76 3.70 6.87
C TYR A 29 -10.11 5.03 6.41
N SER A 30 -10.06 6.02 7.27
CA SER A 30 -9.32 7.25 7.05
C SER A 30 -8.08 7.20 7.94
N GLN A 31 -6.97 7.17 7.32
CA GLN A 31 -5.72 7.56 7.94
C GLN A 31 -5.90 8.97 8.53
N GLY A 32 -6.13 9.05 9.86
CA GLY A 32 -6.25 10.31 10.61
C GLY A 32 -7.47 11.13 10.20
N GLY A 33 -8.55 11.09 10.98
CA GLY A 33 -9.83 11.73 10.71
C GLY A 33 -9.76 13.26 10.63
N ARG A 34 -9.35 13.78 9.48
CA ARG A 34 -9.60 15.18 9.13
C ARG A 34 -11.01 15.28 8.58
N THR A 35 -11.83 16.10 9.23
CA THR A 35 -13.16 16.44 8.73
C THR A 35 -13.04 17.12 7.36
N PHE A 36 -13.85 16.67 6.39
CA PHE A 36 -13.93 17.30 5.07
C PHE A 36 -14.52 18.71 5.19
N THR A 37 -13.75 19.72 4.77
CA THR A 37 -14.08 21.13 4.98
C THR A 37 -14.66 21.81 3.73
N PRO A 38 -15.28 23.01 3.85
CA PRO A 38 -15.65 23.82 2.70
C PRO A 38 -14.47 24.17 1.80
N GLU A 39 -13.28 24.34 2.37
CA GLU A 39 -12.03 24.62 1.64
C GLU A 39 -11.61 23.39 0.82
N ASP A 40 -11.71 22.18 1.39
CA ASP A 40 -11.45 20.94 0.66
C ASP A 40 -12.41 20.79 -0.53
N ARG A 41 -13.70 21.12 -0.33
CA ARG A 41 -14.71 21.16 -1.40
C ARG A 41 -14.33 22.13 -2.50
N ALA A 42 -14.02 23.37 -2.14
CA ALA A 42 -13.65 24.41 -3.09
C ALA A 42 -12.39 24.03 -3.88
N LYS A 43 -11.37 23.48 -3.18
CA LYS A 43 -10.13 23.01 -3.81
C LYS A 43 -10.41 21.89 -4.83
N ARG A 44 -11.18 20.86 -4.47
CA ARG A 44 -11.48 19.73 -5.38
C ARG A 44 -12.27 20.18 -6.61
N ILE A 45 -13.23 21.11 -6.45
CA ILE A 45 -13.99 21.69 -7.56
C ILE A 45 -13.04 22.52 -8.46
N ALA A 46 -12.14 23.33 -7.89
CA ALA A 46 -11.19 24.11 -8.66
C ALA A 46 -10.25 23.21 -9.48
N ILE A 47 -9.72 22.14 -8.89
CA ILE A 47 -8.88 21.14 -9.58
C ILE A 47 -9.62 20.52 -10.76
N GLU A 48 -10.85 20.06 -10.55
CA GLU A 48 -11.67 19.47 -11.63
C GLU A 48 -11.92 20.47 -12.75
N ASN A 49 -12.29 21.72 -12.43
CA ASN A 49 -12.54 22.76 -13.42
C ASN A 49 -11.27 23.09 -14.23
N GLU A 50 -10.12 23.19 -13.56
CA GLU A 50 -8.85 23.43 -14.22
C GLU A 50 -8.49 22.23 -15.13
N LEU A 51 -8.62 21.01 -14.64
CA LEU A 51 -8.38 19.79 -15.41
C LEU A 51 -9.25 19.73 -16.66
N GLN A 52 -10.56 20.00 -16.54
CA GLN A 52 -11.48 20.08 -17.69
C GLN A 52 -11.10 21.20 -18.67
N SER A 53 -10.48 22.29 -18.20
CA SER A 53 -10.06 23.40 -19.05
C SER A 53 -8.85 23.08 -19.92
N ILE A 54 -7.91 22.22 -19.46
CA ILE A 54 -6.62 21.95 -20.12
C ILE A 54 -6.51 20.53 -20.68
N ALA A 55 -7.37 19.58 -20.24
CA ALA A 55 -7.30 18.18 -20.60
C ALA A 55 -8.46 17.70 -21.47
N ILE A 56 -8.20 16.70 -22.29
CA ILE A 56 -9.22 15.77 -22.77
C ILE A 56 -9.38 14.71 -21.69
N VAL A 57 -10.60 14.61 -21.15
CA VAL A 57 -10.93 13.73 -20.02
C VAL A 57 -11.90 12.65 -20.54
N GLU A 58 -11.44 11.41 -20.53
CA GLU A 58 -12.22 10.24 -20.91
C GLU A 58 -12.35 9.32 -19.70
N ARG A 59 -13.58 9.12 -19.21
CA ARG A 59 -13.86 8.36 -17.98
C ARG A 59 -14.68 7.14 -18.28
N LYS A 60 -14.44 6.07 -17.51
CA LYS A 60 -15.16 4.80 -17.61
C LYS A 60 -15.11 4.19 -19.02
N LEU A 61 -13.95 4.34 -19.68
CA LEU A 61 -13.65 3.52 -20.83
C LEU A 61 -13.55 2.07 -20.37
N MET A 62 -14.20 1.15 -21.12
CA MET A 62 -14.18 -0.28 -20.80
C MET A 62 -13.25 -0.99 -21.78
N ILE A 63 -12.00 -1.18 -21.37
CA ILE A 63 -10.92 -1.71 -22.22
C ILE A 63 -10.97 -3.24 -22.21
N PRO A 64 -11.16 -3.90 -23.36
CA PRO A 64 -11.20 -5.36 -23.41
C PRO A 64 -9.80 -5.97 -23.27
N MET A 65 -9.68 -6.92 -22.37
CA MET A 65 -8.54 -7.83 -22.28
C MET A 65 -8.71 -8.97 -23.29
N ARG A 66 -7.64 -9.73 -23.56
CA ARG A 66 -7.63 -10.83 -24.55
C ARG A 66 -8.68 -11.92 -24.32
N ASP A 67 -9.12 -12.09 -23.08
CA ASP A 67 -10.20 -13.03 -22.71
C ASP A 67 -11.60 -12.40 -22.77
N GLY A 68 -11.70 -11.15 -23.22
CA GLY A 68 -12.95 -10.40 -23.34
C GLY A 68 -13.46 -9.76 -22.05
N THR A 69 -12.74 -9.88 -20.91
CA THR A 69 -13.02 -9.13 -19.69
C THR A 69 -12.69 -7.66 -19.91
N ARG A 70 -13.57 -6.74 -19.48
CA ARG A 70 -13.36 -5.32 -19.70
C ARG A 70 -12.91 -4.64 -18.41
N ILE A 71 -11.87 -3.82 -18.53
CA ILE A 71 -11.25 -3.07 -17.43
C ILE A 71 -11.67 -1.61 -17.50
N ALA A 72 -12.21 -1.10 -16.39
CA ALA A 72 -12.60 0.30 -16.27
C ALA A 72 -11.39 1.20 -16.18
N THR A 73 -11.36 2.20 -17.07
CA THR A 73 -10.20 3.06 -17.31
C THR A 73 -10.63 4.51 -17.39
N ASP A 74 -9.90 5.39 -16.70
CA ASP A 74 -10.00 6.85 -16.84
C ASP A 74 -8.71 7.37 -17.48
N VAL A 75 -8.82 8.28 -18.45
CA VAL A 75 -7.71 8.89 -19.18
C VAL A 75 -7.79 10.40 -19.09
N TYR A 76 -6.70 11.01 -18.70
CA TYR A 76 -6.51 12.46 -18.64
C TYR A 76 -5.30 12.84 -19.47
N ARG A 77 -5.48 13.64 -20.52
CA ARG A 77 -4.38 13.99 -21.43
C ARG A 77 -4.47 15.43 -21.91
N PRO A 78 -3.35 16.09 -22.25
CA PRO A 78 -3.38 17.46 -22.77
C PRO A 78 -4.28 17.60 -24.00
N LYS A 79 -4.92 18.78 -24.15
CA LYS A 79 -5.85 19.07 -25.26
C LYS A 79 -5.17 19.19 -26.63
N ASP A 80 -3.87 19.43 -26.69
CA ASP A 80 -3.15 19.55 -27.95
C ASP A 80 -3.02 18.18 -28.62
N THR A 81 -3.89 17.88 -29.56
CA THR A 81 -3.93 16.61 -30.32
C THR A 81 -2.90 16.53 -31.44
N SER A 82 -2.12 17.58 -31.67
CA SER A 82 -1.02 17.56 -32.64
C SER A 82 0.22 16.81 -32.14
N LYS A 83 0.30 16.56 -30.84
CA LYS A 83 1.41 15.90 -30.16
C LYS A 83 1.02 14.53 -29.62
N LYS A 84 2.05 13.71 -29.42
CA LYS A 84 1.96 12.44 -28.69
C LYS A 84 2.59 12.61 -27.31
N TYR A 85 1.98 11.99 -26.32
CA TYR A 85 2.37 12.13 -24.91
C TYR A 85 2.89 10.83 -24.33
N PRO A 86 3.93 10.90 -23.49
CA PRO A 86 4.29 9.78 -22.62
C PRO A 86 3.20 9.60 -21.56
N THR A 87 3.04 8.36 -21.12
CA THR A 87 1.97 8.00 -20.17
C THR A 87 2.52 7.68 -18.79
N ILE A 88 1.93 8.27 -17.75
CA ILE A 88 2.01 7.79 -16.37
C ILE A 88 0.80 6.89 -16.14
N PHE A 89 1.05 5.63 -15.76
CA PHE A 89 0.03 4.61 -15.61
C PHE A 89 -0.08 4.14 -14.16
N VAL A 90 -1.31 4.13 -13.65
CA VAL A 90 -1.68 3.63 -12.32
C VAL A 90 -2.72 2.52 -12.49
N ARG A 91 -2.41 1.31 -12.03
CA ARG A 91 -3.37 0.21 -11.89
C ARG A 91 -3.58 -0.06 -10.41
N THR A 92 -4.82 -0.15 -9.97
CA THR A 92 -5.12 -0.19 -8.54
C THR A 92 -6.35 -1.05 -8.21
N PRO A 93 -6.31 -1.81 -7.09
CA PRO A 93 -7.51 -2.43 -6.53
C PRO A 93 -8.37 -1.44 -5.73
N TYR A 94 -7.90 -0.21 -5.51
CA TYR A 94 -8.59 0.79 -4.71
C TYR A 94 -9.55 1.64 -5.54
N ASN A 95 -10.46 2.33 -4.83
CA ASN A 95 -11.42 3.23 -5.47
C ASN A 95 -10.71 4.47 -6.03
N PHE A 96 -10.67 4.58 -7.36
CA PHE A 96 -10.25 5.80 -8.06
C PHE A 96 -11.41 6.53 -8.73
N ASN A 97 -12.65 6.21 -8.38
CA ASN A 97 -13.80 6.89 -8.97
C ASN A 97 -13.66 8.41 -8.86
N PHE A 98 -13.84 9.11 -9.99
CA PHE A 98 -13.61 10.55 -10.07
C PHE A 98 -14.59 11.39 -9.24
N TRP A 99 -15.65 10.78 -8.70
CA TRP A 99 -16.69 11.45 -7.93
C TRP A 99 -16.83 10.86 -6.54
N ASP A 100 -16.82 11.72 -5.55
CA ASP A 100 -17.11 11.41 -4.15
C ASP A 100 -18.60 11.64 -3.90
N VAL A 101 -19.38 10.57 -3.90
CA VAL A 101 -20.84 10.61 -3.78
C VAL A 101 -21.27 11.16 -2.42
N ARG A 102 -20.58 10.79 -1.33
CA ARG A 102 -20.92 11.22 0.03
C ARG A 102 -20.75 12.71 0.21
N ASN A 103 -19.72 13.28 -0.35
CA ASN A 103 -19.45 14.73 -0.29
C ASN A 103 -20.05 15.51 -1.46
N GLY A 104 -20.56 14.84 -2.50
CA GLY A 104 -21.17 15.46 -3.67
C GLY A 104 -20.19 16.37 -4.45
N VAL A 105 -18.94 15.97 -4.57
CA VAL A 105 -17.85 16.70 -5.25
C VAL A 105 -16.94 15.75 -6.01
N PRO A 106 -16.08 16.26 -6.92
CA PRO A 106 -14.99 15.48 -7.47
C PRO A 106 -14.07 14.91 -6.37
N ARG A 107 -13.42 13.79 -6.64
CA ARG A 107 -12.29 13.30 -5.87
C ARG A 107 -11.12 14.31 -5.95
N ASP A 108 -10.09 14.15 -5.13
CA ASP A 108 -8.84 14.89 -5.29
C ASP A 108 -8.11 14.35 -6.54
N LEU A 109 -8.05 15.16 -7.58
CA LEU A 109 -7.42 14.87 -8.89
C LEU A 109 -6.13 15.67 -9.08
N THR A 110 -5.42 15.96 -7.98
CA THR A 110 -4.18 16.75 -8.02
C THR A 110 -3.10 16.06 -8.85
N ASN A 111 -2.97 14.74 -8.75
CA ASN A 111 -1.94 14.00 -9.50
C ASN A 111 -2.22 14.01 -11.00
N GLU A 112 -3.47 13.85 -11.39
CA GLU A 112 -3.93 13.88 -12.79
C GLU A 112 -3.71 15.26 -13.41
N LEU A 113 -4.08 16.31 -12.66
CA LEU A 113 -3.88 17.70 -13.09
C LEU A 113 -2.40 18.02 -13.26
N GLU A 114 -1.56 17.65 -12.30
CA GLU A 114 -0.12 17.89 -12.33
C GLU A 114 0.56 17.14 -13.48
N ALA A 115 0.18 15.89 -13.71
CA ALA A 115 0.69 15.11 -14.84
C ALA A 115 0.35 15.77 -16.19
N VAL A 116 -0.90 16.20 -16.37
CA VAL A 116 -1.34 16.89 -17.59
C VAL A 116 -0.61 18.20 -17.79
N LYS A 117 -0.46 19.04 -16.74
CA LYS A 117 0.32 20.29 -16.78
C LYS A 117 1.75 20.05 -17.21
N ARG A 118 2.34 18.95 -16.79
CA ARG A 118 3.72 18.57 -17.17
C ARG A 118 3.79 17.86 -18.53
N GLY A 119 2.68 17.75 -19.26
CA GLY A 119 2.67 17.18 -20.62
C GLY A 119 2.68 15.65 -20.66
N TYR A 120 2.10 15.00 -19.67
CA TYR A 120 1.84 13.57 -19.64
C TYR A 120 0.37 13.26 -19.93
N ALA A 121 0.11 12.12 -20.53
CA ALA A 121 -1.15 11.44 -20.35
C ALA A 121 -1.10 10.69 -19.01
N PHE A 122 -2.19 10.77 -18.24
CA PHE A 122 -2.36 10.03 -17.01
C PHE A 122 -3.49 9.01 -17.18
N VAL A 123 -3.19 7.74 -16.94
CA VAL A 123 -4.13 6.64 -17.13
C VAL A 123 -4.30 5.91 -15.79
N GLU A 124 -5.55 5.79 -15.35
CA GLU A 124 -5.91 4.99 -14.19
C GLU A 124 -6.81 3.83 -14.58
N MET A 125 -6.48 2.62 -14.09
CA MET A 125 -7.29 1.43 -14.28
C MET A 125 -7.58 0.74 -12.95
N ASN A 126 -8.83 0.30 -12.77
CA ASN A 126 -9.11 -0.66 -11.70
C ASN A 126 -8.65 -2.05 -12.13
N GLU A 127 -8.11 -2.78 -11.18
CA GLU A 127 -7.83 -4.20 -11.39
C GLU A 127 -9.10 -4.98 -11.73
N ARG A 128 -8.91 -6.08 -12.43
CA ARG A 128 -9.96 -7.07 -12.73
C ARG A 128 -10.80 -7.35 -11.48
N GLY A 129 -12.11 -7.30 -11.62
CA GLY A 129 -13.02 -7.58 -10.52
C GLY A 129 -13.16 -6.47 -9.48
N ARG A 130 -12.60 -5.28 -9.70
CA ARG A 130 -12.73 -4.14 -8.78
C ARG A 130 -13.61 -3.05 -9.35
N PHE A 131 -14.51 -2.51 -8.53
CA PHE A 131 -15.42 -1.40 -8.86
C PHE A 131 -16.14 -1.58 -10.20
N PHE A 132 -15.82 -0.79 -11.20
CA PHE A 132 -16.42 -0.86 -12.53
C PHE A 132 -15.77 -1.90 -13.46
N SER A 133 -14.61 -2.46 -13.11
CA SER A 133 -13.96 -3.51 -13.90
C SER A 133 -14.68 -4.83 -13.77
N GLU A 134 -14.81 -5.53 -14.89
CA GLU A 134 -15.39 -6.88 -14.97
C GLU A 134 -14.42 -7.97 -14.44
N GLY A 135 -14.88 -9.20 -14.40
CA GLY A 135 -14.11 -10.37 -13.97
C GLY A 135 -14.09 -10.55 -12.45
N ASN A 136 -13.20 -11.35 -11.97
CA ASN A 136 -13.03 -11.64 -10.54
C ASN A 136 -11.71 -11.07 -10.06
N TYR A 137 -11.73 -10.50 -8.86
CA TYR A 137 -10.51 -10.02 -8.19
C TYR A 137 -9.78 -11.22 -7.57
N ASP A 138 -8.48 -11.28 -7.80
CA ASP A 138 -7.58 -12.18 -7.08
C ASP A 138 -6.53 -11.34 -6.35
N ILE A 139 -6.41 -11.55 -5.05
CA ILE A 139 -5.47 -10.81 -4.21
C ILE A 139 -4.01 -11.09 -4.54
N LEU A 140 -3.72 -12.22 -5.18
CA LEU A 140 -2.39 -12.51 -5.72
C LEU A 140 -2.05 -11.67 -6.95
N GLY A 141 -2.92 -10.75 -7.28
CA GLY A 141 -2.85 -9.86 -8.42
C GLY A 141 -3.55 -10.42 -9.65
N PRO A 142 -3.94 -9.53 -10.56
CA PRO A 142 -4.57 -9.92 -11.81
C PRO A 142 -3.61 -10.79 -12.64
N PRO A 143 -4.14 -11.58 -13.59
CA PRO A 143 -3.30 -12.33 -14.50
C PRO A 143 -2.25 -11.45 -15.17
N LEU A 144 -1.04 -11.95 -15.33
CA LEU A 144 0.05 -11.21 -16.00
C LEU A 144 -0.33 -10.77 -17.42
N THR A 145 -1.23 -11.52 -18.06
CA THR A 145 -1.80 -11.18 -19.36
C THR A 145 -2.57 -9.86 -19.38
N ASP A 146 -3.21 -9.48 -18.26
CA ASP A 146 -3.89 -8.18 -18.17
C ASP A 146 -2.90 -7.03 -18.30
N GLY A 147 -1.76 -7.12 -17.59
CA GLY A 147 -0.71 -6.12 -17.70
C GLY A 147 -0.18 -5.95 -19.12
N ASP A 148 0.04 -7.07 -19.82
CA ASP A 148 0.48 -7.02 -21.21
C ASP A 148 -0.55 -6.35 -22.12
N ASP A 149 -1.84 -6.68 -21.96
CA ASP A 149 -2.93 -6.09 -22.74
C ASP A 149 -3.11 -4.59 -22.44
N GLU A 150 -3.00 -4.19 -21.18
CA GLU A 150 -3.09 -2.79 -20.73
C GLU A 150 -1.96 -1.95 -21.32
N PHE A 151 -0.71 -2.40 -21.23
CA PHE A 151 0.42 -1.69 -21.83
C PHE A 151 0.32 -1.61 -23.35
N LYS A 152 -0.10 -2.69 -24.01
CA LYS A 152 -0.33 -2.72 -25.44
C LYS A 152 -1.42 -1.72 -25.83
N TRP A 153 -2.53 -1.69 -25.10
CA TRP A 153 -3.61 -0.75 -25.37
C TRP A 153 -3.11 0.70 -25.23
N ILE A 154 -2.45 1.05 -24.11
CA ILE A 154 -1.95 2.41 -23.87
C ILE A 154 -0.93 2.83 -24.94
N SER A 155 0.05 1.98 -25.22
CA SER A 155 1.15 2.32 -26.12
C SER A 155 0.72 2.47 -27.59
N THR A 156 -0.40 1.86 -27.99
CA THR A 156 -0.92 1.92 -29.35
C THR A 156 -1.95 3.03 -29.58
N GLN A 157 -2.33 3.78 -28.54
CA GLN A 157 -3.25 4.91 -28.71
C GLN A 157 -2.66 6.00 -29.60
N THR A 158 -3.50 6.67 -30.38
CA THR A 158 -3.07 7.72 -31.32
C THR A 158 -2.38 8.89 -30.64
N TRP A 159 -2.75 9.17 -29.40
CA TRP A 159 -2.17 10.21 -28.55
C TRP A 159 -0.92 9.78 -27.78
N SER A 160 -0.58 8.49 -27.75
CA SER A 160 0.57 7.95 -27.02
C SER A 160 1.85 8.05 -27.83
N ASN A 161 2.95 8.38 -27.19
CA ASN A 161 4.29 8.28 -27.77
C ASN A 161 4.89 6.86 -27.68
N GLY A 162 4.12 5.91 -27.13
CA GLY A 162 4.53 4.52 -26.95
C GLY A 162 5.28 4.23 -25.67
N LYS A 163 5.64 5.24 -24.87
CA LYS A 163 6.37 5.07 -23.60
C LYS A 163 5.43 5.18 -22.41
N VAL A 164 5.44 4.16 -21.56
CA VAL A 164 4.62 4.08 -20.34
C VAL A 164 5.52 3.91 -19.11
N GLY A 165 5.34 4.77 -18.14
CA GLY A 165 5.94 4.63 -16.81
C GLY A 165 4.85 4.37 -15.77
N THR A 166 5.14 3.54 -14.79
CA THR A 166 4.20 3.23 -13.72
C THR A 166 4.58 3.87 -12.40
N ILE A 167 3.58 4.19 -11.60
CA ILE A 167 3.75 4.64 -10.22
C ILE A 167 2.64 4.06 -9.35
N GLY A 168 2.98 3.74 -8.12
CA GLY A 168 2.01 3.28 -7.14
C GLY A 168 2.66 2.92 -5.82
N CYS A 169 1.85 2.85 -4.77
CA CYS A 169 2.27 2.36 -3.46
C CYS A 169 1.37 1.20 -3.02
N SER A 170 1.94 0.26 -2.25
CA SER A 170 1.20 -0.92 -1.76
C SER A 170 0.66 -1.75 -2.93
N SER A 171 -0.57 -2.23 -2.84
CA SER A 171 -1.19 -3.04 -3.90
C SER A 171 -1.27 -2.31 -5.25
N THR A 172 -1.20 -0.99 -5.29
CA THR A 172 -1.05 -0.24 -6.55
C THR A 172 0.34 -0.43 -7.19
N ALA A 173 1.32 -0.94 -6.45
CA ALA A 173 2.68 -1.21 -6.93
C ALA A 173 3.03 -2.70 -7.03
N GLU A 174 2.31 -3.58 -6.34
CA GLU A 174 2.65 -5.00 -6.18
C GLU A 174 2.78 -5.75 -7.52
N TRP A 175 1.96 -5.40 -8.49
CA TRP A 175 1.96 -6.01 -9.81
C TRP A 175 3.12 -5.54 -10.73
N GLN A 176 3.73 -4.38 -10.43
CA GLN A 176 4.66 -3.71 -11.35
C GLN A 176 5.87 -4.57 -11.69
N LEU A 177 6.45 -5.24 -10.68
CA LEU A 177 7.64 -6.07 -10.86
C LEU A 177 7.36 -7.28 -11.74
N ALA A 178 6.27 -7.97 -11.50
CA ALA A 178 5.90 -9.17 -12.24
C ALA A 178 5.59 -8.85 -13.71
N VAL A 179 4.89 -7.74 -13.97
CA VAL A 179 4.62 -7.28 -15.34
C VAL A 179 5.89 -6.75 -16.01
N ALA A 180 6.79 -6.07 -15.28
CA ALA A 180 8.09 -5.66 -15.83
C ALA A 180 8.91 -6.83 -16.34
N ALA A 181 8.80 -7.99 -15.69
CA ALA A 181 9.47 -9.21 -16.12
C ALA A 181 8.87 -9.84 -17.39
N GLN A 182 7.71 -9.40 -17.86
CA GLN A 182 7.12 -9.87 -19.12
C GLN A 182 7.80 -9.26 -20.36
N GLY A 183 8.55 -8.16 -20.18
CA GLY A 183 9.30 -7.54 -21.28
C GLY A 183 8.43 -6.81 -22.32
N ASN A 184 7.26 -6.27 -21.92
CA ASN A 184 6.44 -5.49 -22.82
C ASN A 184 7.21 -4.23 -23.28
N PRO A 185 7.34 -3.98 -24.61
CA PRO A 185 8.16 -2.87 -25.13
C PRO A 185 7.61 -1.49 -24.77
N GLY A 186 6.32 -1.35 -24.48
CA GLY A 186 5.72 -0.10 -24.00
C GLY A 186 6.05 0.22 -22.54
N TYR A 187 6.45 -0.78 -21.74
CA TYR A 187 6.78 -0.57 -20.34
C TYR A 187 8.20 -0.04 -20.19
N THR A 188 8.34 1.27 -20.04
CA THR A 188 9.64 1.95 -20.11
C THR A 188 10.34 2.06 -18.76
N THR A 189 9.61 2.32 -17.68
CA THR A 189 10.17 2.49 -16.33
C THR A 189 9.13 2.32 -15.24
N MET A 190 9.56 2.01 -14.01
CA MET A 190 8.66 1.90 -12.86
C MET A 190 9.12 2.78 -11.69
N ILE A 191 8.13 3.27 -10.92
CA ILE A 191 8.31 3.79 -9.56
C ILE A 191 7.49 2.93 -8.62
N ALA A 192 8.14 1.94 -7.99
CA ALA A 192 7.49 1.00 -7.09
C ALA A 192 7.69 1.43 -5.64
N GLN A 193 6.59 1.63 -4.91
CA GLN A 193 6.62 2.16 -3.55
C GLN A 193 5.97 1.17 -2.58
N GLY A 194 6.67 0.74 -1.53
CA GLY A 194 6.12 -0.11 -0.48
C GLY A 194 5.33 -1.32 -1.02
N PHE A 195 5.86 -2.02 -2.00
CA PHE A 195 5.18 -3.01 -2.84
C PHE A 195 5.11 -4.44 -2.23
N GLY A 196 5.13 -4.53 -0.98
CA GLY A 196 5.15 -5.65 -0.04
C GLY A 196 4.68 -7.01 -0.51
N ALA A 197 3.40 -7.16 -0.68
CA ALA A 197 2.81 -8.44 -1.05
C ALA A 197 3.07 -8.85 -2.52
N GLY A 198 3.57 -7.94 -3.36
CA GLY A 198 3.95 -8.23 -4.74
C GLY A 198 5.22 -9.09 -4.90
N VAL A 199 5.96 -9.31 -3.82
CA VAL A 199 7.15 -10.19 -3.82
C VAL A 199 6.73 -11.58 -3.38
N GLY A 200 6.63 -12.51 -4.31
CA GLY A 200 6.29 -13.91 -4.02
C GLY A 200 7.44 -14.67 -3.35
N ARG A 201 8.65 -14.52 -3.89
CA ARG A 201 9.86 -15.15 -3.34
C ARG A 201 11.11 -14.39 -3.73
N VAL A 202 11.97 -14.13 -2.75
CA VAL A 202 13.35 -13.66 -2.93
C VAL A 202 14.18 -14.04 -1.69
N ALA A 203 15.37 -14.61 -1.87
CA ALA A 203 16.21 -14.98 -0.73
C ALA A 203 16.59 -13.75 0.12
N PRO A 204 16.55 -13.80 1.45
CA PRO A 204 16.17 -14.96 2.30
C PRO A 204 14.67 -15.06 2.58
N TYR A 205 13.82 -14.30 1.92
CA TYR A 205 12.38 -14.24 2.13
C TYR A 205 11.66 -15.18 1.16
N PHE A 206 11.09 -16.25 1.70
CA PHE A 206 10.36 -17.28 0.94
C PHE A 206 8.89 -17.36 1.37
N GLU A 207 8.32 -16.26 1.85
CA GLU A 207 7.08 -16.22 2.60
C GLU A 207 5.92 -15.61 1.78
N GLN A 208 5.95 -15.84 0.50
CA GLN A 208 4.86 -15.52 -0.44
C GLN A 208 4.21 -14.15 -0.19
N GLY A 209 4.86 -13.09 -0.67
CA GLY A 209 4.31 -11.76 -0.61
C GLY A 209 4.12 -11.23 0.79
N ASN A 210 4.90 -11.71 1.75
CA ASN A 210 4.81 -11.23 3.14
C ASN A 210 3.53 -11.67 3.88
N TRP A 211 2.79 -12.63 3.34
CA TRP A 211 1.58 -13.17 3.96
C TRP A 211 1.87 -14.10 5.13
N TYR A 212 3.07 -14.64 5.17
CA TYR A 212 3.55 -15.50 6.24
C TYR A 212 4.82 -14.92 6.88
N ARG A 213 5.05 -15.30 8.14
CA ARG A 213 6.29 -15.07 8.89
C ARG A 213 6.62 -16.35 9.66
N GLY A 214 7.74 -16.98 9.32
CA GLY A 214 8.11 -18.26 9.95
C GLY A 214 7.03 -19.34 9.84
N GLY A 215 6.25 -19.34 8.76
CA GLY A 215 5.12 -20.27 8.55
C GLY A 215 3.78 -19.82 9.16
N ALA A 216 3.77 -18.78 9.98
CA ALA A 216 2.53 -18.23 10.54
C ALA A 216 1.92 -17.17 9.62
N VAL A 217 0.60 -17.22 9.41
CA VAL A 217 -0.12 -16.22 8.62
C VAL A 217 -0.06 -14.84 9.30
N GLN A 218 0.16 -13.81 8.50
CA GLN A 218 0.15 -12.42 8.96
C GLN A 218 -1.28 -11.96 9.24
N MET A 219 -1.71 -12.04 10.48
CA MET A 219 -3.08 -11.67 10.91
C MET A 219 -3.41 -10.19 10.62
N LEU A 220 -2.41 -9.33 10.54
CA LEU A 220 -2.58 -7.91 10.26
C LEU A 220 -3.33 -7.64 8.95
N PHE A 221 -3.17 -8.50 7.96
CA PHE A 221 -3.85 -8.37 6.68
C PHE A 221 -5.34 -8.74 6.73
N ILE A 222 -5.83 -9.39 7.78
CA ILE A 222 -7.26 -9.73 7.90
C ILE A 222 -8.13 -8.47 7.88
N ALA A 223 -7.72 -7.43 8.59
CA ALA A 223 -8.43 -6.15 8.56
C ALA A 223 -8.42 -5.50 7.17
N TRP A 224 -7.28 -5.59 6.45
CA TRP A 224 -7.19 -5.10 5.07
C TRP A 224 -8.08 -5.90 4.13
N LEU A 225 -8.10 -7.24 4.24
CA LEU A 225 -8.96 -8.12 3.46
C LEU A 225 -10.44 -7.79 3.67
N TYR A 226 -10.86 -7.59 4.92
CA TYR A 226 -12.22 -7.14 5.24
C TYR A 226 -12.55 -5.84 4.51
N GLY A 227 -11.65 -4.87 4.50
CA GLY A 227 -11.81 -3.63 3.76
C GLY A 227 -11.95 -3.83 2.26
N GLN A 228 -11.25 -4.81 1.69
CA GLN A 228 -11.39 -5.16 0.27
C GLN A 228 -12.73 -5.80 -0.06
N GLN A 229 -13.26 -6.65 0.81
CA GLN A 229 -14.59 -7.25 0.69
C GLN A 229 -15.71 -6.24 0.87
N ASN A 230 -15.46 -5.21 1.66
CA ASN A 230 -16.45 -4.21 2.07
C ASN A 230 -16.72 -3.15 0.99
N GLN A 231 -16.37 -3.39 -0.26
CA GLN A 231 -16.51 -2.39 -1.33
C GLN A 231 -17.63 -2.78 -2.29
N VAL A 232 -18.46 -1.79 -2.60
CA VAL A 232 -19.55 -1.96 -3.57
C VAL A 232 -18.98 -2.17 -4.96
N ARG A 233 -19.53 -3.15 -5.65
CA ARG A 233 -19.17 -3.50 -7.01
C ARG A 233 -20.40 -3.42 -7.90
N PRO A 234 -20.62 -2.29 -8.60
CA PRO A 234 -21.77 -2.16 -9.47
C PRO A 234 -21.64 -3.09 -10.68
N MET A 235 -22.71 -3.80 -11.00
CA MET A 235 -22.82 -4.68 -12.16
C MET A 235 -23.62 -4.00 -13.25
N PHE A 236 -23.07 -3.94 -14.45
CA PHE A 236 -23.73 -3.33 -15.60
C PHE A 236 -23.93 -4.34 -16.74
N PRO A 237 -24.99 -4.18 -17.55
CA PRO A 237 -25.11 -4.90 -18.81
C PRO A 237 -23.91 -4.61 -19.72
N ARG A 238 -23.49 -5.61 -20.52
CA ARG A 238 -22.34 -5.42 -21.43
C ARG A 238 -22.53 -4.30 -22.46
N ASN A 239 -23.77 -3.96 -22.77
CA ASN A 239 -24.14 -2.87 -23.68
C ASN A 239 -24.39 -1.52 -22.97
N ALA A 240 -24.12 -1.41 -21.68
CA ALA A 240 -24.18 -0.12 -21.01
C ALA A 240 -23.21 0.86 -21.69
N SER A 241 -23.73 2.06 -21.97
CA SER A 241 -22.92 3.10 -22.60
C SER A 241 -21.92 3.69 -21.61
N GLN A 242 -20.87 4.32 -22.12
CA GLN A 242 -19.92 5.08 -21.29
C GLN A 242 -20.62 6.17 -20.48
N GLU A 243 -21.63 6.84 -21.07
CA GLU A 243 -22.44 7.84 -20.37
C GLU A 243 -23.22 7.26 -19.20
N ASP A 244 -23.77 6.04 -19.36
CA ASP A 244 -24.45 5.34 -18.26
C ASP A 244 -23.48 5.03 -17.12
N LEU A 245 -22.27 4.60 -17.42
CA LEU A 245 -21.24 4.32 -16.42
C LEU A 245 -20.77 5.59 -15.69
N ILE A 246 -20.60 6.69 -16.43
CA ILE A 246 -20.27 8.00 -15.85
C ILE A 246 -21.40 8.49 -14.93
N ARG A 247 -22.65 8.36 -15.36
CA ARG A 247 -23.83 8.70 -14.53
C ARG A 247 -23.89 7.85 -13.27
N ALA A 248 -23.69 6.56 -13.40
CA ALA A 248 -23.63 5.64 -12.28
C ALA A 248 -22.49 5.97 -11.30
N SER A 249 -21.33 6.38 -11.79
CA SER A 249 -20.19 6.82 -10.99
C SER A 249 -20.51 7.99 -10.05
N ARG A 250 -21.52 8.79 -10.38
CA ARG A 250 -22.01 9.91 -9.56
C ARG A 250 -23.15 9.54 -8.61
N ALA A 251 -23.73 8.34 -8.77
CA ALA A 251 -24.89 7.89 -8.02
C ALA A 251 -24.57 6.78 -7.02
N PHE A 252 -23.64 5.87 -7.34
CA PHE A 252 -23.29 4.77 -6.46
C PHE A 252 -22.24 5.20 -5.42
N ASP A 253 -22.59 5.06 -4.16
CA ASP A 253 -21.63 5.17 -3.07
C ASP A 253 -20.73 3.91 -3.04
N LEU A 254 -19.50 4.08 -3.48
CA LEU A 254 -18.49 3.02 -3.55
C LEU A 254 -17.68 2.89 -2.26
N ALA A 255 -18.04 3.61 -1.20
CA ALA A 255 -17.39 3.50 0.09
C ALA A 255 -17.79 2.20 0.80
N ALA A 256 -17.07 1.87 1.85
CA ALA A 256 -17.30 0.70 2.67
C ALA A 256 -18.74 0.66 3.20
N GLN A 257 -19.39 -0.50 3.10
CA GLN A 257 -20.79 -0.72 3.47
C GLN A 257 -20.95 -1.67 4.67
N LEU A 258 -19.95 -2.50 4.97
CA LEU A 258 -19.99 -3.37 6.12
C LEU A 258 -19.77 -2.58 7.42
N PRO A 259 -20.27 -3.08 8.56
CA PRO A 259 -20.06 -2.41 9.84
C PRO A 259 -18.58 -2.24 10.18
N PRO A 260 -18.23 -1.17 10.91
CA PRO A 260 -16.90 -1.01 11.46
C PRO A 260 -16.60 -2.12 12.48
N VAL A 261 -15.35 -2.57 12.51
CA VAL A 261 -14.87 -3.64 13.38
C VAL A 261 -13.86 -3.09 14.38
N ASP A 262 -14.00 -3.47 15.65
CA ASP A 262 -12.94 -3.30 16.65
C ASP A 262 -11.87 -4.37 16.45
N TRP A 263 -10.91 -4.06 15.59
CA TRP A 263 -9.83 -4.99 15.23
C TRP A 263 -8.93 -5.34 16.41
N SER A 264 -8.83 -4.49 17.41
CA SER A 264 -8.05 -4.80 18.62
C SER A 264 -8.62 -6.01 19.36
N LYS A 265 -9.95 -6.16 19.34
CA LYS A 265 -10.63 -7.33 19.91
C LYS A 265 -10.71 -8.49 18.93
N ALA A 266 -11.07 -8.20 17.69
CA ALA A 266 -11.29 -9.24 16.69
C ALA A 266 -10.04 -10.08 16.43
N LEU A 267 -8.86 -9.45 16.34
CA LEU A 267 -7.58 -10.14 16.10
C LEU A 267 -7.12 -11.02 17.27
N ALA A 268 -7.72 -10.88 18.45
CA ALA A 268 -7.46 -11.77 19.59
C ALA A 268 -8.34 -13.05 19.58
N HIS A 269 -9.26 -13.18 18.61
CA HIS A 269 -10.15 -14.33 18.53
C HIS A 269 -9.41 -15.59 18.05
N LEU A 270 -9.73 -16.72 18.69
CA LEU A 270 -9.25 -18.06 18.32
C LEU A 270 -10.45 -19.02 18.10
N PRO A 271 -10.36 -19.89 17.11
CA PRO A 271 -9.27 -20.03 16.14
C PRO A 271 -9.24 -18.92 15.09
N VAL A 272 -8.04 -18.64 14.57
CA VAL A 272 -7.80 -17.54 13.60
C VAL A 272 -8.73 -17.58 12.39
N LYS A 273 -9.10 -18.75 11.92
CA LYS A 273 -10.00 -18.94 10.76
C LYS A 273 -11.39 -18.33 10.95
N ASP A 274 -11.83 -18.13 12.18
CA ASP A 274 -13.17 -17.65 12.52
C ASP A 274 -13.18 -16.15 12.88
N ILE A 275 -12.03 -15.45 12.78
CA ILE A 275 -11.89 -14.03 13.16
C ILE A 275 -12.91 -13.14 12.45
N MET A 276 -13.16 -13.38 11.17
CA MET A 276 -14.07 -12.52 10.39
C MET A 276 -15.52 -12.66 10.84
N GLU A 277 -15.93 -13.87 11.17
CA GLU A 277 -17.26 -14.15 11.71
C GLU A 277 -17.40 -13.57 13.12
N ALA A 278 -16.39 -13.77 13.97
CA ALA A 278 -16.32 -13.16 15.29
C ALA A 278 -16.32 -11.64 15.27
N ALA A 279 -15.78 -11.04 14.22
CA ALA A 279 -15.81 -9.60 13.97
C ALA A 279 -17.18 -9.08 13.49
N GLY A 280 -18.17 -9.96 13.29
CA GLY A 280 -19.48 -9.58 12.75
C GLY A 280 -19.49 -9.41 11.23
N GLY A 281 -18.48 -9.91 10.55
CA GLY A 281 -18.43 -9.96 9.10
C GLY A 281 -19.40 -10.97 8.51
N PRO A 282 -19.67 -10.90 7.20
CA PRO A 282 -20.48 -11.91 6.53
C PRO A 282 -19.87 -13.30 6.67
N HIS A 283 -20.70 -14.29 6.93
CA HIS A 283 -20.25 -15.68 6.95
C HIS A 283 -19.61 -16.05 5.61
N GLY A 284 -18.43 -16.64 5.67
CA GLY A 284 -17.71 -17.07 4.48
C GLY A 284 -16.99 -15.95 3.70
N ILE A 285 -16.71 -14.81 4.32
CA ILE A 285 -15.95 -13.72 3.67
C ILE A 285 -14.57 -14.18 3.17
N PHE A 286 -14.04 -15.24 3.74
CA PHE A 286 -12.85 -15.93 3.28
C PHE A 286 -13.13 -17.24 2.54
N ALA A 287 -14.41 -17.53 2.25
CA ALA A 287 -14.77 -18.73 1.51
C ALA A 287 -14.74 -18.47 0.00
N ASP A 288 -14.43 -19.49 -0.78
CA ASP A 288 -14.37 -19.49 -2.26
C ASP A 288 -15.70 -19.15 -2.95
N ARG A 289 -16.72 -18.80 -2.21
CA ARG A 289 -18.10 -18.61 -2.68
C ARG A 289 -18.49 -17.15 -2.93
N MET A 290 -17.63 -16.23 -2.60
CA MET A 290 -17.90 -14.80 -2.89
C MET A 290 -17.60 -14.50 -4.35
N PRO A 291 -18.32 -13.56 -4.98
CA PRO A 291 -18.06 -13.17 -6.37
C PRO A 291 -16.66 -12.56 -6.58
N VAL A 292 -15.96 -12.33 -5.49
CA VAL A 292 -14.60 -11.82 -5.46
C VAL A 292 -13.81 -12.72 -4.51
N ASP A 293 -12.91 -13.56 -5.04
CA ASP A 293 -11.99 -14.35 -4.24
C ASP A 293 -10.93 -13.42 -3.64
N THR A 294 -11.23 -12.86 -2.48
CA THR A 294 -10.35 -11.90 -1.81
C THR A 294 -9.62 -12.46 -0.61
N GLY A 295 -9.70 -13.74 -0.36
CA GLY A 295 -8.91 -14.19 0.73
C GLY A 295 -9.31 -15.48 1.40
N GLY A 296 -10.44 -16.06 1.06
CA GLY A 296 -10.82 -17.37 1.63
C GLY A 296 -9.83 -18.44 1.23
N ALA A 297 -9.53 -18.51 -0.04
CA ALA A 297 -8.49 -19.37 -0.57
C ALA A 297 -7.10 -19.01 -0.02
N MET A 298 -6.86 -17.74 0.28
CA MET A 298 -5.54 -17.28 0.72
C MET A 298 -5.18 -17.68 2.13
N ILE A 299 -6.11 -17.58 3.08
CA ILE A 299 -5.87 -18.02 4.47
C ILE A 299 -5.75 -19.55 4.55
N GLN A 300 -6.35 -20.26 3.60
CA GLN A 300 -6.28 -21.72 3.51
C GLN A 300 -5.04 -22.21 2.74
N ARG A 301 -4.35 -21.37 2.00
CA ARG A 301 -3.13 -21.74 1.29
C ARG A 301 -2.00 -21.98 2.26
N GLU A 302 -1.32 -23.08 2.08
CA GLU A 302 -0.07 -23.36 2.78
C GLU A 302 1.10 -22.55 2.16
N PRO A 303 2.16 -22.27 2.91
CA PRO A 303 3.40 -21.78 2.34
C PRO A 303 3.86 -22.70 1.19
N ASN A 304 4.29 -22.11 0.09
CA ASN A 304 4.71 -22.81 -1.15
C ASN A 304 3.59 -23.52 -1.94
N ASP A 305 2.32 -23.28 -1.67
CA ASP A 305 1.23 -23.74 -2.54
C ASP A 305 1.48 -23.23 -3.98
N PRO A 306 1.36 -24.12 -5.01
CA PRO A 306 1.51 -23.71 -6.41
C PRO A 306 0.61 -22.56 -6.85
N ALA A 307 -0.51 -22.31 -6.17
CA ALA A 307 -1.40 -21.20 -6.45
C ALA A 307 -0.72 -19.83 -6.28
N TRP A 308 0.29 -19.71 -5.40
CA TRP A 308 1.07 -18.49 -5.22
C TRP A 308 1.85 -18.05 -6.47
N TYR A 309 2.08 -18.96 -7.42
CA TYR A 309 2.86 -18.72 -8.62
C TYR A 309 1.99 -18.42 -9.87
N LYS A 310 0.68 -18.31 -9.71
CA LYS A 310 -0.26 -18.10 -10.83
C LYS A 310 -0.61 -16.64 -11.10
N GLY A 311 -0.38 -15.77 -10.14
CA GLY A 311 -0.82 -14.38 -10.20
C GLY A 311 0.30 -13.38 -10.45
N GLY A 312 0.03 -12.13 -10.08
CA GLY A 312 0.92 -10.99 -10.28
C GLY A 312 2.11 -10.88 -9.32
N LEU A 313 2.43 -11.93 -8.54
CA LEU A 313 3.59 -11.93 -7.66
C LEU A 313 4.89 -12.08 -8.45
N TRP A 314 5.87 -11.26 -8.14
CA TRP A 314 7.20 -11.39 -8.69
C TRP A 314 8.04 -12.40 -7.88
N HIS A 315 8.83 -13.20 -8.59
CA HIS A 315 9.73 -14.20 -8.02
C HIS A 315 11.16 -13.99 -8.52
N ASP A 316 12.14 -14.43 -7.74
CA ASP A 316 13.58 -14.26 -8.02
C ASP A 316 14.10 -14.93 -9.30
N ASN A 317 13.31 -15.78 -9.95
CA ASN A 317 13.58 -16.33 -11.28
C ASN A 317 13.04 -15.45 -12.43
N MET A 318 12.30 -14.37 -12.12
CA MET A 318 11.75 -13.44 -13.10
C MET A 318 12.67 -12.23 -13.25
N ARG A 319 13.19 -12.00 -14.44
CA ARG A 319 14.17 -10.92 -14.70
C ARG A 319 13.46 -9.61 -15.04
N ILE A 320 13.83 -8.56 -14.36
CA ILE A 320 13.37 -7.19 -14.65
C ILE A 320 14.36 -6.53 -15.61
N ASN A 321 13.87 -6.01 -16.73
CA ASN A 321 14.66 -5.42 -17.81
C ASN A 321 14.32 -3.95 -18.06
N ILE A 322 13.81 -3.24 -17.06
CA ILE A 322 13.49 -1.81 -17.14
C ILE A 322 14.13 -1.05 -15.97
N PRO A 323 14.42 0.25 -16.13
CA PRO A 323 14.83 1.14 -15.06
C PRO A 323 13.78 1.17 -13.92
N GLY A 324 14.25 1.22 -12.67
CA GLY A 324 13.38 1.21 -11.51
C GLY A 324 13.78 2.22 -10.44
N PHE A 325 12.80 2.95 -9.93
CA PHE A 325 12.95 3.81 -8.79
C PHE A 325 12.09 3.26 -7.63
N TRP A 326 12.75 2.89 -6.53
CA TRP A 326 12.19 2.10 -5.44
C TRP A 326 12.04 2.97 -4.20
N PHE A 327 10.81 3.20 -3.73
CA PHE A 327 10.57 3.90 -2.47
C PHE A 327 10.21 2.90 -1.38
N MET A 328 10.97 2.90 -0.33
CA MET A 328 10.85 2.00 0.82
C MET A 328 10.84 2.80 2.12
N SER A 329 10.30 2.25 3.17
CA SER A 329 10.28 2.85 4.51
C SER A 329 10.72 1.85 5.56
N TRP A 330 11.47 2.31 6.57
CA TRP A 330 11.96 1.44 7.65
C TRP A 330 10.85 0.79 8.46
N TYR A 331 9.73 1.48 8.61
CA TYR A 331 8.56 0.97 9.32
C TYR A 331 7.46 0.45 8.38
N ASP A 332 7.85 0.06 7.17
CA ASP A 332 6.97 -0.66 6.25
C ASP A 332 7.01 -2.16 6.54
N VAL A 333 5.85 -2.79 6.57
CA VAL A 333 5.70 -4.24 6.80
C VAL A 333 6.55 -5.08 5.84
N SER A 334 6.85 -4.55 4.67
CA SER A 334 7.53 -5.26 3.58
C SER A 334 8.95 -4.78 3.31
N VAL A 335 9.54 -3.95 4.18
CA VAL A 335 10.88 -3.38 3.93
C VAL A 335 11.94 -4.45 3.65
N GLY A 336 11.93 -5.56 4.36
CA GLY A 336 12.87 -6.66 4.15
C GLY A 336 12.80 -7.27 2.75
N PRO A 337 11.66 -7.83 2.33
CA PRO A 337 11.47 -8.34 0.97
C PRO A 337 11.73 -7.30 -0.11
N ASN A 338 11.37 -6.03 0.11
CA ASN A 338 11.59 -4.96 -0.86
C ASN A 338 13.09 -4.69 -1.07
N LEU A 339 13.87 -4.63 0.00
CA LEU A 339 15.33 -4.48 -0.06
C LEU A 339 16.00 -5.69 -0.71
N ALA A 340 15.53 -6.89 -0.39
CA ALA A 340 16.05 -8.11 -1.01
C ALA A 340 15.75 -8.14 -2.51
N ALA A 341 14.53 -7.76 -2.94
CA ALA A 341 14.14 -7.66 -4.34
C ALA A 341 14.99 -6.62 -5.08
N PHE A 342 15.18 -5.43 -4.51
CA PHE A 342 16.04 -4.38 -5.07
C PHE A 342 17.48 -4.90 -5.30
N ASN A 343 18.09 -5.54 -4.30
CA ASN A 343 19.42 -6.10 -4.39
C ASN A 343 19.51 -7.24 -5.42
N HIS A 344 18.48 -8.10 -5.46
CA HIS A 344 18.41 -9.20 -6.41
C HIS A 344 18.37 -8.68 -7.85
N VAL A 345 17.50 -7.70 -8.13
CA VAL A 345 17.40 -7.09 -9.47
C VAL A 345 18.73 -6.46 -9.87
N ARG A 346 19.39 -5.72 -8.99
CA ARG A 346 20.72 -5.14 -9.27
C ARG A 346 21.80 -6.19 -9.54
N LYS A 347 21.66 -7.37 -8.96
CA LYS A 347 22.63 -8.49 -9.16
C LYS A 347 22.37 -9.26 -10.46
N THR A 348 21.12 -9.37 -10.90
CA THR A 348 20.70 -10.31 -11.96
C THR A 348 20.32 -9.65 -13.28
N ALA A 349 19.98 -8.36 -13.29
CA ALA A 349 19.70 -7.60 -14.51
C ALA A 349 20.98 -7.38 -15.34
N SER A 350 20.82 -6.94 -16.59
CA SER A 350 21.96 -6.49 -17.39
C SER A 350 22.70 -5.35 -16.68
N PRO A 351 24.02 -5.18 -16.92
CA PRO A 351 24.78 -4.09 -16.29
C PRO A 351 24.16 -2.70 -16.50
N GLU A 352 23.56 -2.45 -17.67
CA GLU A 352 22.86 -1.22 -17.96
C GLU A 352 21.65 -1.04 -17.04
N ILE A 353 20.75 -2.00 -16.97
CA ILE A 353 19.53 -1.94 -16.16
C ILE A 353 19.87 -1.98 -14.66
N ALA A 354 20.87 -2.77 -14.24
CA ALA A 354 21.35 -2.79 -12.86
C ALA A 354 21.83 -1.40 -12.40
N ASN A 355 22.46 -0.66 -13.30
CA ASN A 355 22.90 0.71 -13.08
C ASN A 355 21.77 1.75 -13.11
N GLN A 356 20.57 1.38 -13.52
CA GLN A 356 19.38 2.23 -13.54
C GLN A 356 18.35 1.82 -12.45
N GLN A 357 18.81 1.15 -11.39
CA GLN A 357 18.01 0.84 -10.21
C GLN A 357 18.41 1.79 -9.07
N TYR A 358 17.47 2.62 -8.61
CA TYR A 358 17.68 3.62 -7.57
C TYR A 358 16.70 3.41 -6.43
N ALA A 359 17.12 3.70 -5.20
CA ALA A 359 16.29 3.51 -4.02
C ALA A 359 16.31 4.71 -3.07
N VAL A 360 15.15 4.97 -2.47
CA VAL A 360 15.00 5.84 -1.30
C VAL A 360 14.43 5.00 -0.17
N ILE A 361 15.07 5.06 1.02
CA ILE A 361 14.63 4.36 2.22
C ILE A 361 14.35 5.39 3.30
N ALA A 362 13.09 5.71 3.51
CA ALA A 362 12.63 6.76 4.41
C ALA A 362 12.38 6.24 5.84
N PRO A 363 12.44 7.08 6.87
CA PRO A 363 12.14 6.68 8.24
C PRO A 363 10.63 6.75 8.56
N THR A 364 9.78 6.55 7.57
CA THR A 364 8.32 6.73 7.68
C THR A 364 7.59 5.38 7.73
N LEU A 365 6.26 5.45 7.85
CA LEU A 365 5.36 4.30 7.76
C LEU A 365 5.06 3.94 6.31
N HIS A 366 4.35 2.83 6.13
CA HIS A 366 3.85 2.37 4.83
C HIS A 366 3.16 3.48 4.03
N CYS A 367 3.59 3.72 2.80
CA CYS A 367 3.09 4.75 1.89
C CYS A 367 3.07 6.19 2.43
N SER A 368 3.77 6.48 3.52
CA SER A 368 3.73 7.79 4.19
C SER A 368 4.91 8.70 3.86
N PHE A 369 5.57 8.52 2.73
CA PHE A 369 6.79 9.24 2.32
C PHE A 369 6.61 10.77 2.36
N LYS A 370 5.53 11.28 1.79
CA LYS A 370 5.24 12.73 1.71
C LYS A 370 4.74 13.34 3.02
N ARG A 371 4.54 12.54 4.08
CA ARG A 371 4.08 13.04 5.39
C ARG A 371 5.20 13.47 6.33
N ALA A 372 6.44 13.28 5.92
CA ALA A 372 7.59 13.75 6.67
C ALA A 372 7.55 15.28 6.83
N THR A 373 7.93 15.76 8.03
CA THR A 373 7.97 17.16 8.43
C THR A 373 9.36 17.55 8.92
N GLU A 374 9.56 18.80 9.30
CA GLU A 374 10.79 19.26 9.97
C GLU A 374 11.06 18.53 11.30
N ASN A 375 10.01 18.05 11.93
CA ASN A 375 10.08 17.19 13.11
C ASN A 375 9.17 15.98 12.88
N THR A 376 9.64 15.03 12.10
CA THR A 376 8.91 13.80 11.80
C THR A 376 8.87 12.92 13.04
N ILE A 377 7.66 12.55 13.47
CA ILE A 377 7.42 11.60 14.57
C ILE A 377 6.93 10.29 13.98
N VAL A 378 7.55 9.18 14.38
CA VAL A 378 7.18 7.84 13.95
C VAL A 378 7.02 6.94 15.17
N GLY A 379 5.77 6.64 15.53
CA GLY A 379 5.44 6.08 16.83
C GLY A 379 5.63 7.12 17.93
N GLU A 380 6.46 6.82 18.90
CA GLU A 380 6.84 7.72 20.00
C GLU A 380 8.17 8.47 19.76
N ARG A 381 8.83 8.18 18.65
CA ARG A 381 10.18 8.69 18.38
C ARG A 381 10.17 9.85 17.40
N SER A 382 10.80 10.96 17.75
CA SER A 382 11.19 11.99 16.79
C SER A 382 12.42 11.51 16.00
N VAL A 383 12.33 11.60 14.69
CA VAL A 383 13.43 11.31 13.76
C VAL A 383 13.95 12.58 13.09
N GLY A 384 13.50 13.77 13.55
CA GLY A 384 13.94 15.06 13.01
C GLY A 384 13.41 15.36 11.61
N ASP A 385 14.14 16.15 10.84
CA ASP A 385 13.75 16.53 9.49
C ASP A 385 14.00 15.40 8.48
N ALA A 386 12.94 14.68 8.15
CA ALA A 386 12.97 13.57 7.20
C ALA A 386 12.34 13.93 5.84
N ARG A 387 12.07 15.23 5.59
CA ARG A 387 11.49 15.68 4.32
C ARG A 387 12.39 15.36 3.15
N LEU A 388 11.76 15.02 2.03
CA LEU A 388 12.38 14.87 0.72
C LEU A 388 11.36 15.29 -0.33
N ASN A 389 11.79 15.96 -1.38
CA ASN A 389 10.89 16.36 -2.45
C ASN A 389 10.63 15.18 -3.41
N TYR A 390 9.71 14.32 -3.03
CA TYR A 390 9.35 13.12 -3.80
C TYR A 390 8.70 13.44 -5.14
N ASP A 391 7.98 14.55 -5.23
CA ASP A 391 7.33 14.96 -6.48
C ASP A 391 8.37 15.37 -7.53
N GLU A 392 9.34 16.18 -7.16
CA GLU A 392 10.44 16.56 -8.06
C GLU A 392 11.28 15.34 -8.48
N LEU A 393 11.57 14.42 -7.56
CA LEU A 393 12.28 13.17 -7.90
C LEU A 393 11.47 12.31 -8.86
N THR A 394 10.17 12.17 -8.63
CA THR A 394 9.25 11.42 -9.48
C THR A 394 9.20 11.98 -10.90
N TYR A 395 8.98 13.29 -11.03
CA TYR A 395 8.88 13.90 -12.35
C TYR A 395 10.22 14.00 -13.06
N ALA A 396 11.31 14.29 -12.35
CA ALA A 396 12.65 14.26 -12.96
C ALA A 396 13.00 12.86 -13.50
N TRP A 397 12.59 11.79 -12.79
CA TRP A 397 12.73 10.41 -13.25
C TRP A 397 11.92 10.15 -14.53
N PHE A 398 10.65 10.52 -14.55
CA PHE A 398 9.79 10.34 -15.71
C PHE A 398 10.20 11.22 -16.88
N ASP A 399 10.62 12.46 -16.66
CA ASP A 399 11.11 13.35 -17.73
C ASP A 399 12.33 12.75 -18.42
N HIS A 400 13.24 12.13 -17.66
CA HIS A 400 14.39 11.45 -18.22
C HIS A 400 13.99 10.24 -19.08
N PHE A 401 13.23 9.30 -18.53
CA PHE A 401 12.96 8.02 -19.22
C PHE A 401 11.83 8.10 -20.25
N LEU A 402 10.78 8.87 -19.98
CA LEU A 402 9.59 8.91 -20.82
C LEU A 402 9.65 10.00 -21.88
N LYS A 403 10.26 11.16 -21.57
CA LYS A 403 10.44 12.25 -22.51
C LYS A 403 11.82 12.25 -23.18
N GLY A 404 12.80 11.56 -22.57
CA GLY A 404 14.19 11.53 -23.05
C GLY A 404 14.96 12.79 -22.69
N GLU A 405 14.57 13.51 -21.65
CA GLU A 405 15.25 14.73 -21.20
C GLU A 405 16.57 14.41 -20.53
N ASN A 406 17.61 15.11 -20.92
CA ASN A 406 18.92 15.05 -20.25
C ASN A 406 18.95 16.04 -19.07
N ASN A 407 18.22 15.69 -18.01
CA ASN A 407 18.08 16.54 -16.81
C ASN A 407 19.14 16.26 -15.73
N GLY A 408 20.03 15.30 -15.97
CA GLY A 408 21.10 14.92 -15.05
C GLY A 408 20.63 14.19 -13.80
N ILE A 409 19.41 13.61 -13.80
CA ILE A 409 18.86 12.94 -12.61
C ILE A 409 19.70 11.72 -12.21
N LEU A 410 20.20 10.95 -13.19
CA LEU A 410 20.96 9.73 -12.93
C LEU A 410 22.35 10.00 -12.36
N GLU A 411 22.95 11.15 -12.71
CA GLU A 411 24.26 11.59 -12.23
C GLU A 411 24.18 12.24 -10.85
N LYS A 412 23.13 13.03 -10.61
CA LYS A 412 22.94 13.79 -9.37
C LYS A 412 22.34 12.98 -8.24
N MET A 413 21.54 11.96 -8.57
CA MET A 413 20.87 11.13 -7.59
C MET A 413 21.79 9.97 -7.15
N PRO A 414 22.01 9.76 -5.83
CA PRO A 414 22.72 8.60 -5.35
C PRO A 414 21.91 7.32 -5.63
N ARG A 415 22.59 6.20 -5.89
CA ARG A 415 21.94 4.90 -6.13
C ARG A 415 21.02 4.49 -5.00
N VAL A 416 21.45 4.73 -3.77
CA VAL A 416 20.70 4.48 -2.56
C VAL A 416 20.77 5.72 -1.69
N ARG A 417 19.61 6.29 -1.38
CA ARG A 417 19.44 7.32 -0.36
C ARG A 417 18.70 6.69 0.80
N TYR A 418 19.24 6.74 2.00
CA TYR A 418 18.63 6.13 3.16
C TYR A 418 18.71 7.05 4.37
N TYR A 419 17.70 6.96 5.24
CA TYR A 419 17.67 7.73 6.47
C TYR A 419 18.22 6.92 7.63
N THR A 420 19.21 7.45 8.33
CA THR A 420 19.77 6.82 9.54
C THR A 420 19.07 7.39 10.76
N MET A 421 18.21 6.58 11.38
CA MET A 421 17.55 6.90 12.64
C MET A 421 18.58 6.87 13.78
N GLY A 422 18.43 7.78 14.75
CA GLY A 422 19.43 8.00 15.80
C GLY A 422 20.40 9.11 15.42
N LEU A 423 21.01 9.01 14.24
CA LEU A 423 21.75 10.12 13.64
C LEU A 423 20.80 11.20 13.10
N ASN A 424 19.57 10.81 12.75
CA ASN A 424 18.51 11.64 12.20
C ASN A 424 18.95 12.42 10.96
N LYS A 425 19.55 11.71 10.01
CA LYS A 425 20.08 12.30 8.76
C LYS A 425 19.89 11.38 7.57
N TRP A 426 19.65 12.00 6.42
CA TRP A 426 19.78 11.35 5.12
C TRP A 426 21.25 11.05 4.83
N GLN A 427 21.49 9.83 4.39
CA GLN A 427 22.79 9.36 3.89
C GLN A 427 22.66 8.78 2.50
N THR A 428 23.80 8.54 1.85
CA THR A 428 23.87 8.03 0.49
C THR A 428 24.87 6.89 0.38
N SER A 429 24.63 5.99 -0.55
CA SER A 429 25.53 4.91 -0.90
C SER A 429 25.30 4.47 -2.35
N ASP A 430 26.27 3.78 -2.92
CA ASP A 430 26.14 3.11 -4.22
C ASP A 430 25.46 1.74 -4.11
N THR A 431 25.42 1.16 -2.90
CA THR A 431 24.93 -0.19 -2.62
C THR A 431 24.09 -0.23 -1.36
N TRP A 432 23.32 -1.29 -1.22
CA TRP A 432 22.69 -1.66 0.04
C TRP A 432 23.08 -3.11 0.40
N PRO A 433 23.62 -3.41 1.59
CA PRO A 433 24.06 -2.43 2.61
C PRO A 433 25.08 -1.44 2.08
N PRO A 434 25.33 -0.31 2.78
CA PRO A 434 26.35 0.68 2.40
C PRO A 434 27.72 0.03 2.25
N ARG A 435 28.50 0.53 1.30
CA ARG A 435 29.87 0.03 1.08
C ARG A 435 30.69 0.14 2.36
N GLY A 436 31.38 -0.94 2.72
CA GLY A 436 32.20 -1.03 3.93
C GLY A 436 31.43 -1.47 5.19
N ALA A 437 30.12 -1.66 5.11
CA ALA A 437 29.38 -2.29 6.20
C ALA A 437 29.91 -3.72 6.42
N GLN A 438 30.19 -4.04 7.68
CA GLN A 438 30.67 -5.36 8.08
C GLN A 438 29.59 -6.04 8.93
N PRO A 439 29.24 -7.29 8.68
CA PRO A 439 28.37 -8.05 9.56
C PRO A 439 29.08 -8.31 10.90
N LEU A 440 28.38 -8.01 12.00
CA LEU A 440 28.80 -8.42 13.34
C LEU A 440 27.84 -9.51 13.82
N SER A 441 28.41 -10.57 14.38
CA SER A 441 27.63 -11.64 15.02
C SER A 441 27.68 -11.48 16.52
N PHE A 442 26.51 -11.43 17.14
CA PHE A 442 26.36 -11.54 18.58
C PHE A 442 25.67 -12.84 18.90
N PHE A 443 26.12 -13.51 19.93
CA PHE A 443 25.53 -14.74 20.42
C PHE A 443 24.70 -14.48 21.66
N LEU A 444 23.57 -15.18 21.77
CA LEU A 444 22.74 -15.15 22.95
C LEU A 444 23.39 -16.00 24.03
N ALA A 445 23.58 -15.47 25.23
CA ALA A 445 24.13 -16.18 26.36
C ALA A 445 23.34 -15.90 27.62
N SER A 446 23.15 -16.93 28.46
CA SER A 446 22.48 -16.79 29.77
C SER A 446 22.84 -17.94 30.73
N GLY A 447 22.52 -17.79 31.99
CA GLY A 447 22.50 -18.87 32.95
C GLY A 447 21.16 -19.64 33.04
N GLY A 448 20.26 -19.42 32.06
CA GLY A 448 18.92 -20.01 32.00
C GLY A 448 17.83 -19.15 32.64
N LYS A 449 18.04 -17.83 32.74
CA LYS A 449 17.12 -16.87 33.35
C LYS A 449 16.99 -15.57 32.54
N ALA A 450 17.06 -15.65 31.22
CA ALA A 450 16.88 -14.50 30.34
C ALA A 450 15.43 -14.00 30.27
N ASN A 451 14.50 -14.59 31.00
CA ASN A 451 13.13 -14.16 31.10
C ASN A 451 13.05 -12.79 31.77
N THR A 452 12.34 -11.87 31.16
CA THR A 452 12.13 -10.51 31.63
C THR A 452 13.35 -9.57 31.50
N LEU A 453 13.07 -8.27 31.57
CA LEU A 453 14.06 -7.19 31.50
C LEU A 453 15.20 -7.30 32.55
N ASN A 454 14.92 -7.89 33.69
CA ASN A 454 15.87 -8.05 34.79
C ASN A 454 16.50 -9.46 34.85
N GLY A 455 16.42 -10.18 33.73
CA GLY A 455 17.04 -11.50 33.59
C GLY A 455 18.56 -11.43 33.42
N ASP A 456 19.18 -12.58 33.19
CA ASP A 456 20.63 -12.73 32.98
C ASP A 456 21.05 -12.86 31.51
N GLY A 457 20.15 -12.55 30.59
CA GLY A 457 20.43 -12.62 29.16
C GLY A 457 21.40 -11.52 28.70
N VAL A 458 22.49 -11.91 28.02
CA VAL A 458 23.49 -11.01 27.47
C VAL A 458 23.80 -11.32 26.02
N LEU A 459 24.22 -10.30 25.28
CA LEU A 459 24.78 -10.44 23.92
C LEU A 459 26.31 -10.49 24.01
N VAL A 460 26.92 -11.53 23.47
CA VAL A 460 28.38 -11.72 23.51
C VAL A 460 28.95 -11.88 22.09
N GLU A 461 30.18 -11.41 21.89
CA GLU A 461 30.87 -11.50 20.57
C GLU A 461 31.45 -12.90 20.29
N ALA A 462 31.75 -13.66 21.32
CA ALA A 462 32.24 -15.03 21.19
C ALA A 462 31.11 -16.03 21.49
N ALA A 463 31.04 -17.10 20.71
CA ALA A 463 30.06 -18.16 20.97
C ALA A 463 30.20 -18.68 22.40
N PRO A 464 29.11 -18.69 23.21
CA PRO A 464 29.16 -19.22 24.56
C PRO A 464 29.50 -20.71 24.52
N GLY A 465 30.01 -21.22 25.62
CA GLY A 465 30.26 -22.65 25.80
C GLY A 465 28.96 -23.43 26.02
N ALA A 466 28.94 -24.26 27.03
CA ALA A 466 27.75 -25.02 27.41
C ALA A 466 26.82 -24.16 28.27
N ASP A 467 25.99 -23.33 27.65
CA ASP A 467 24.96 -22.53 28.31
C ASP A 467 23.74 -23.38 28.68
N LYS A 468 23.01 -22.95 29.70
CA LYS A 468 21.71 -23.52 30.00
C LYS A 468 20.66 -22.96 29.06
N PRO A 469 19.71 -23.77 28.55
CA PRO A 469 18.63 -23.24 27.75
C PRO A 469 17.70 -22.35 28.58
N ASP A 470 17.29 -21.23 28.00
CA ASP A 470 16.18 -20.43 28.52
C ASP A 470 14.85 -21.10 28.15
N SER A 471 13.86 -20.91 28.99
CA SER A 471 12.52 -21.47 28.78
C SER A 471 11.46 -20.42 29.07
N PHE A 472 10.40 -20.41 28.28
CA PHE A 472 9.21 -19.60 28.53
C PHE A 472 7.96 -20.42 28.20
N GLU A 473 6.83 -20.04 28.79
CA GLU A 473 5.53 -20.62 28.52
C GLU A 473 4.79 -19.74 27.52
N TYR A 474 4.43 -20.31 26.37
CA TYR A 474 3.62 -19.63 25.38
C TYR A 474 2.14 -19.88 25.66
N ASP A 475 1.39 -18.81 25.96
CA ASP A 475 -0.06 -18.85 26.12
C ASP A 475 -0.74 -18.18 24.92
N PRO A 476 -1.40 -18.92 24.03
CA PRO A 476 -2.10 -18.35 22.88
C PRO A 476 -3.29 -17.47 23.27
N MET A 477 -3.81 -17.59 24.52
CA MET A 477 -4.88 -16.73 25.04
C MET A 477 -4.36 -15.41 25.61
N ASN A 478 -3.05 -15.30 25.82
CA ASN A 478 -2.37 -14.08 26.30
C ASN A 478 -1.07 -13.85 25.53
N PRO A 479 -1.13 -13.72 24.20
CA PRO A 479 0.06 -13.55 23.37
C PRO A 479 0.79 -12.25 23.71
N VAL A 480 2.09 -12.19 23.41
CA VAL A 480 2.87 -10.95 23.53
C VAL A 480 2.27 -9.90 22.59
N PRO A 481 1.80 -8.75 23.10
CA PRO A 481 1.20 -7.72 22.25
C PRO A 481 2.25 -7.04 21.37
N SER A 482 1.86 -6.66 20.15
CA SER A 482 2.70 -5.83 19.28
C SER A 482 2.60 -4.37 19.70
N TYR A 483 3.74 -3.75 20.03
CA TYR A 483 3.88 -2.31 20.21
C TYR A 483 4.73 -1.75 19.08
N GLY A 484 4.08 -1.10 18.11
CA GLY A 484 4.78 -0.51 16.97
C GLY A 484 5.39 -1.54 16.01
N GLY A 485 6.59 -1.22 15.53
CA GLY A 485 7.30 -2.01 14.55
C GLY A 485 6.93 -1.66 13.10
N ASN A 486 7.36 -2.49 12.18
CA ASN A 486 7.09 -2.36 10.76
C ASN A 486 5.75 -3.03 10.40
N VAL A 487 4.67 -2.36 10.72
CA VAL A 487 3.30 -2.84 10.51
C VAL A 487 2.46 -1.88 9.70
N CYS A 488 1.48 -2.41 8.98
CA CYS A 488 0.42 -1.63 8.34
C CYS A 488 -0.90 -2.39 8.34
N CYS A 489 -1.94 -1.72 7.87
CA CYS A 489 -3.18 -2.37 7.40
C CYS A 489 -3.97 -3.13 8.47
N THR A 490 -3.73 -2.83 9.74
CA THR A 490 -4.25 -3.55 10.91
C THR A 490 -5.66 -3.12 11.31
N GLY A 491 -6.30 -2.20 10.57
CA GLY A 491 -7.56 -1.59 11.01
C GLY A 491 -7.42 -0.79 12.32
N ASN A 492 -6.24 -0.19 12.55
CA ASN A 492 -5.86 0.55 13.77
C ASN A 492 -5.68 -0.31 15.03
N ALA A 493 -5.64 -1.64 14.92
CA ALA A 493 -5.34 -2.51 16.06
C ALA A 493 -3.91 -2.27 16.60
N VAL A 494 -2.96 -2.02 15.70
CA VAL A 494 -1.57 -1.71 16.04
C VAL A 494 -1.11 -0.50 15.22
N THR A 495 -0.49 0.47 15.88
CA THR A 495 0.15 1.61 15.22
C THR A 495 1.60 1.27 14.89
N GLY A 496 2.02 1.48 13.64
CA GLY A 496 3.42 1.28 13.22
C GLY A 496 4.36 2.34 13.79
N GLY A 497 5.65 2.04 13.84
CA GLY A 497 6.69 2.97 14.29
C GLY A 497 7.50 2.48 15.49
N ALA A 498 8.30 3.37 16.05
CA ALA A 498 9.14 3.09 17.21
C ALA A 498 8.36 3.35 18.50
N PHE A 499 8.28 2.35 19.35
CA PHE A 499 7.61 2.40 20.64
C PHE A 499 8.50 1.79 21.72
N ASP A 500 8.30 2.21 22.98
CA ASP A 500 8.99 1.67 24.13
C ASP A 500 8.58 0.21 24.37
N GLN A 501 9.53 -0.72 24.27
CA GLN A 501 9.29 -2.16 24.40
C GLN A 501 9.36 -2.68 25.84
N ARG A 502 9.70 -1.84 26.84
CA ARG A 502 9.85 -2.26 28.26
C ARG A 502 8.61 -2.96 28.81
N LYS A 503 7.40 -2.67 28.28
CA LYS A 503 6.18 -3.37 28.69
C LYS A 503 6.19 -4.84 28.28
N ASN A 504 6.73 -5.14 27.09
CA ASN A 504 6.92 -6.52 26.62
C ASN A 504 8.10 -7.17 27.33
N GLU A 505 9.20 -6.46 27.45
CA GLU A 505 10.42 -6.95 28.09
C GLU A 505 10.23 -7.30 29.57
N ALA A 506 9.22 -6.72 30.23
CA ALA A 506 8.87 -7.04 31.61
C ALA A 506 8.08 -8.34 31.78
N ARG A 507 7.63 -8.95 30.69
CA ARG A 507 6.85 -10.21 30.72
C ARG A 507 7.77 -11.41 30.97
N SER A 508 7.25 -12.42 31.71
CA SER A 508 7.99 -13.66 31.98
C SER A 508 8.06 -14.62 30.77
N ASP A 509 7.23 -14.38 29.76
CA ASP A 509 7.20 -15.13 28.49
C ASP A 509 8.01 -14.46 27.37
N VAL A 510 8.82 -13.45 27.71
CA VAL A 510 9.74 -12.77 26.80
C VAL A 510 11.17 -12.96 27.28
N LEU A 511 12.03 -13.44 26.40
CA LEU A 511 13.48 -13.55 26.68
C LEU A 511 14.17 -12.25 26.22
N VAL A 512 14.96 -11.67 27.11
CA VAL A 512 15.67 -10.39 26.87
C VAL A 512 17.17 -10.62 26.96
N TYR A 513 17.89 -10.23 25.92
CA TYR A 513 19.34 -10.27 25.84
C TYR A 513 19.87 -8.88 25.50
N SER A 514 20.74 -8.31 26.35
CA SER A 514 21.24 -6.93 26.21
C SER A 514 22.76 -6.83 26.29
#